data_34c90a0c8d2713a73b504f0bee628d41
#
_entry.id   34c90a0c8d2713a73b504f0bee628d41
#
_cell.length_a   1.000
_cell.length_b   1.000
_cell.length_c   1.000
_cell.angle_alpha   90.00
_cell.angle_beta   90.00
_cell.angle_gamma   90.00
#
_symmetry.space_group_name_H-M   'P 1'
#
loop_
_entity.id
_entity.type
_entity.pdbx_description
1 polymer ?
#
loop_
_entity_poly.entity_id
_entity_poly.type
_entity_poly.pdbx_seq_one_letter_code
_entity_poly.pdbx_strand_id
1 'polypeptide(L)'
;CFEKSVHLNGKILHSFRIIPDRGSWLEVQFDTNDLAYVYLDRRRRRRKFLVTTFLRALGYPTERDLVSNFYNIQKLKISEKMNEESLASLMPFEDIMDGEVVVARSYEPLSIGVIRQLVALGQKTVEVIDSSEDEILVKSLKKDPAHDEESALKDIYRKLRPGDPPTAANARALLKRLFFDPKKYDLTRVGRYKINQKLKIDIDSNERIMVGEDFLAATKYLLGLKKGEGILDDIDHLGSRRVRAVGELLANQCRVGLARTERLVKERMTLFDVNIEGMTPQKLINPKALSAVVRDFFGRSQLSQFMDQTNPLAELTHKRRLSALGPGGLNRDRAGFEVRDVHTSHYGRICPIETPEGPNIGLINSMCTYARINEFGFIETPYRVVKKSKVTNTIEYLTADQEEGYLIAQANNPIDKKGGFLNERITARERGEFIEVDPSRVDYMDVSPKQLVSVAAGLIPFLEHDDANRALMGSNMQRQGVPLLRSDSPYIGTGLEEKAARDSRSVIVSEADGIVAASSAEYIITTKDGKLPVSE
;
A
#
# COMPACT_ATOMS: atom_id res chain seq x y z
N CYS A 1 4.72 2.20 -5.78
CA CYS A 1 5.79 1.28 -5.39
C CYS A 1 7.07 1.68 -6.12
N PHE A 2 8.15 1.89 -5.35
CA PHE A 2 9.48 2.24 -5.85
C PHE A 2 10.39 1.03 -5.73
N GLU A 3 10.95 0.60 -6.85
CA GLU A 3 11.73 -0.63 -6.96
C GLU A 3 13.09 -0.36 -7.60
N LYS A 4 14.05 -1.26 -7.38
CA LYS A 4 15.32 -1.31 -8.10
C LYS A 4 15.42 -2.64 -8.86
N SER A 5 15.97 -2.59 -10.06
CA SER A 5 16.31 -3.79 -10.84
C SER A 5 17.74 -3.70 -11.34
N VAL A 6 18.40 -4.84 -11.44
CA VAL A 6 19.76 -4.90 -12.01
C VAL A 6 19.62 -5.31 -13.47
N HIS A 7 20.13 -4.47 -14.36
CA HIS A 7 20.20 -4.78 -15.79
C HIS A 7 21.33 -5.79 -16.07
N LEU A 8 21.26 -6.49 -17.21
CA LEU A 8 22.30 -7.44 -17.62
C LEU A 8 23.72 -6.87 -17.65
N ASN A 9 23.85 -5.55 -17.84
CA ASN A 9 25.13 -4.82 -17.82
C ASN A 9 25.62 -4.47 -16.39
N GLY A 10 24.95 -4.96 -15.34
CA GLY A 10 25.28 -4.64 -13.95
C GLY A 10 24.79 -3.26 -13.46
N LYS A 11 24.20 -2.42 -14.33
CA LYS A 11 23.70 -1.10 -13.93
C LYS A 11 22.39 -1.25 -13.14
N ILE A 12 22.29 -0.53 -12.03
CA ILE A 12 21.08 -0.47 -11.21
C ILE A 12 20.11 0.51 -11.87
N LEU A 13 18.91 0.03 -12.18
CA LEU A 13 17.81 0.80 -12.71
C LEU A 13 16.74 0.98 -11.65
N HIS A 14 16.45 2.23 -11.30
CA HIS A 14 15.33 2.56 -10.42
C HIS A 14 14.07 2.77 -11.23
N SER A 15 12.95 2.33 -10.68
CA SER A 15 11.63 2.49 -11.29
C SER A 15 10.58 2.75 -10.22
N PHE A 16 9.50 3.42 -10.61
CA PHE A 16 8.28 3.40 -9.81
C PHE A 16 7.08 2.96 -10.64
N ARG A 17 6.11 2.39 -9.94
CA ARG A 17 4.88 1.89 -10.55
C ARG A 17 3.67 2.34 -9.74
N ILE A 18 2.69 2.94 -10.44
CA ILE A 18 1.38 3.27 -9.89
C ILE A 18 0.38 2.27 -10.45
N ILE A 19 -0.23 1.48 -9.55
CA ILE A 19 -1.20 0.45 -9.89
C ILE A 19 -2.53 0.84 -9.24
N PRO A 20 -3.49 1.40 -10.00
CA PRO A 20 -4.81 1.71 -9.48
C PRO A 20 -5.63 0.44 -9.24
N ASP A 21 -6.65 0.51 -8.40
CA ASP A 21 -7.65 -0.56 -8.24
C ASP A 21 -8.43 -0.76 -9.56
N ARG A 22 -8.74 0.35 -10.22
CA ARG A 22 -9.34 0.35 -11.56
C ARG A 22 -8.68 1.41 -12.42
N GLY A 23 -8.17 1.03 -13.60
CA GLY A 23 -7.57 1.95 -14.56
C GLY A 23 -6.27 1.42 -15.17
N SER A 24 -5.59 2.28 -15.90
CA SER A 24 -4.32 1.95 -16.56
C SER A 24 -3.15 2.02 -15.60
N TRP A 25 -2.27 1.03 -15.70
CA TRP A 25 -1.01 1.02 -14.96
C TRP A 25 -0.05 2.04 -15.56
N LEU A 26 0.66 2.74 -14.69
CA LEU A 26 1.71 3.66 -15.04
C LEU A 26 3.01 3.21 -14.39
N GLU A 27 4.05 3.07 -15.19
CA GLU A 27 5.39 2.72 -14.75
C GLU A 27 6.39 3.73 -15.28
N VAL A 28 7.29 4.21 -14.45
CA VAL A 28 8.43 5.04 -14.87
C VAL A 28 9.70 4.30 -14.53
N GLN A 29 10.60 4.21 -15.50
CA GLN A 29 11.86 3.50 -15.35
C GLN A 29 13.00 4.27 -16.02
N PHE A 30 14.18 4.27 -15.40
CA PHE A 30 15.39 4.72 -16.05
C PHE A 30 15.88 3.70 -17.06
N ASP A 31 16.42 4.20 -18.16
CA ASP A 31 17.12 3.40 -19.16
C ASP A 31 18.63 3.34 -18.83
N THR A 32 19.36 2.45 -19.48
CA THR A 32 20.83 2.34 -19.38
C THR A 32 21.58 3.62 -19.73
N ASN A 33 20.97 4.51 -20.52
CA ASN A 33 21.48 5.84 -20.90
C ASN A 33 21.06 6.95 -19.95
N ASP A 34 20.55 6.65 -18.78
CA ASP A 34 20.03 7.62 -17.80
C ASP A 34 18.89 8.50 -18.31
N LEU A 35 18.04 7.95 -19.16
CA LEU A 35 16.81 8.59 -19.62
C LEU A 35 15.62 8.04 -18.87
N ALA A 36 14.71 8.91 -18.44
CA ALA A 36 13.48 8.50 -17.76
C ALA A 36 12.35 8.28 -18.77
N TYR A 37 11.84 7.06 -18.82
CA TYR A 37 10.73 6.67 -19.69
C TYR A 37 9.48 6.30 -18.91
N VAL A 38 8.33 6.72 -19.43
CA VAL A 38 7.00 6.33 -18.97
C VAL A 38 6.48 5.19 -19.83
N TYR A 39 5.95 4.18 -19.18
CA TYR A 39 5.27 3.05 -19.80
C TYR A 39 3.82 3.02 -19.31
N LEU A 40 2.90 2.98 -20.24
CA LEU A 40 1.48 2.79 -19.97
C LEU A 40 1.09 1.37 -20.36
N ASP A 41 0.43 0.66 -19.45
CA ASP A 41 -0.01 -0.73 -19.61
C ASP A 41 1.13 -1.70 -20.00
N ARG A 42 1.66 -2.43 -19.03
CA ARG A 42 2.84 -3.33 -19.13
C ARG A 42 2.79 -4.32 -20.29
N ARG A 43 1.60 -4.69 -20.76
CA ARG A 43 1.43 -5.63 -21.88
C ARG A 43 1.94 -5.08 -23.22
N ARG A 44 2.16 -3.76 -23.31
CA ARG A 44 2.57 -3.06 -24.54
C ARG A 44 3.91 -2.34 -24.38
N ARG A 45 4.95 -3.00 -23.92
CA ARG A 45 6.32 -2.47 -23.67
C ARG A 45 6.93 -1.61 -24.79
N ARG A 46 6.42 -1.68 -26.02
CA ARG A 46 6.91 -0.86 -27.13
C ARG A 46 6.40 0.60 -27.10
N ARG A 47 5.47 0.93 -26.21
CA ARG A 47 4.85 2.24 -26.11
C ARG A 47 5.43 3.01 -24.94
N LYS A 48 6.64 3.54 -25.17
CA LYS A 48 7.33 4.39 -24.20
C LYS A 48 7.46 5.81 -24.69
N PHE A 49 7.38 6.76 -23.80
CA PHE A 49 7.63 8.16 -24.04
C PHE A 49 8.42 8.74 -22.87
N LEU A 50 9.10 9.90 -23.10
CA LEU A 50 9.89 10.51 -22.07
C LEU A 50 9.00 11.05 -20.94
N VAL A 51 9.55 11.08 -19.72
CA VAL A 51 8.87 11.66 -18.55
C VAL A 51 8.54 13.13 -18.79
N THR A 52 9.43 13.88 -19.44
CA THR A 52 9.25 15.30 -19.83
C THR A 52 8.03 15.50 -20.73
N THR A 53 7.90 14.68 -21.78
CA THR A 53 6.72 14.68 -22.66
C THR A 53 5.42 14.42 -21.87
N PHE A 54 5.46 13.51 -20.89
CA PHE A 54 4.27 13.20 -20.09
C PHE A 54 3.93 14.32 -19.11
N LEU A 55 4.92 14.93 -18.45
CA LEU A 55 4.72 16.08 -17.57
C LEU A 55 4.12 17.28 -18.31
N ARG A 56 4.60 17.56 -19.54
CA ARG A 56 3.99 18.61 -20.39
C ARG A 56 2.51 18.36 -20.64
N ALA A 57 2.14 17.12 -20.90
CA ALA A 57 0.75 16.73 -21.14
C ALA A 57 -0.11 16.73 -19.86
N LEU A 58 0.49 16.72 -18.66
CA LEU A 58 -0.21 16.73 -17.37
C LEU A 58 -0.41 18.13 -16.76
N GLY A 59 0.03 19.20 -17.43
CA GLY A 59 -0.20 20.56 -16.98
C GLY A 59 1.06 21.38 -16.67
N TYR A 60 2.23 20.92 -17.10
CA TYR A 60 3.50 21.66 -17.05
C TYR A 60 3.98 21.98 -18.47
N PRO A 61 3.28 22.89 -19.21
CA PRO A 61 3.45 23.04 -20.65
C PRO A 61 4.78 23.67 -21.02
N THR A 62 5.27 24.61 -20.20
CA THR A 62 6.49 25.35 -20.53
C THR A 62 7.73 24.65 -20.01
N GLU A 63 8.84 24.86 -20.69
CA GLU A 63 10.13 24.33 -20.28
C GLU A 63 10.57 24.89 -18.92
N ARG A 64 10.24 26.15 -18.67
CA ARG A 64 10.50 26.82 -17.40
C ARG A 64 9.73 26.19 -16.25
N ASP A 65 8.46 25.85 -16.46
CA ASP A 65 7.63 25.16 -15.44
C ASP A 65 8.22 23.79 -15.10
N LEU A 66 8.70 23.04 -16.10
CA LEU A 66 9.34 21.75 -15.88
C LEU A 66 10.64 21.93 -15.09
N VAL A 67 11.53 22.76 -15.59
CA VAL A 67 12.87 22.91 -15.01
C VAL A 67 12.80 23.49 -13.60
N SER A 68 11.98 24.52 -13.36
CA SER A 68 11.83 25.15 -12.04
C SER A 68 11.30 24.19 -10.95
N ASN A 69 10.61 23.13 -11.36
CA ASN A 69 10.15 22.10 -10.43
C ASN A 69 11.24 21.13 -9.98
N PHE A 70 12.33 20.98 -10.73
CA PHE A 70 13.39 20.01 -10.45
C PHE A 70 14.73 20.66 -10.12
N TYR A 71 15.01 21.83 -10.70
CA TYR A 71 16.27 22.55 -10.54
C TYR A 71 16.03 24.00 -10.13
N ASN A 72 16.99 24.57 -9.41
CA ASN A 72 17.01 25.99 -9.12
C ASN A 72 17.55 26.77 -10.32
N ILE A 73 16.72 27.61 -10.91
CA ILE A 73 17.15 28.54 -11.96
C ILE A 73 17.79 29.75 -11.26
N GLN A 74 19.09 29.95 -11.49
CA GLN A 74 19.84 31.03 -10.89
C GLN A 74 20.32 32.01 -11.95
N LYS A 75 20.39 33.29 -11.57
CA LYS A 75 21.01 34.34 -12.42
C LYS A 75 22.49 34.40 -12.10
N LEU A 76 23.29 33.80 -12.97
CA LEU A 76 24.74 33.85 -12.88
C LEU A 76 25.24 35.22 -13.36
N LYS A 77 26.01 35.94 -12.52
CA LYS A 77 26.74 37.12 -12.93
C LYS A 77 28.03 36.69 -13.63
N ILE A 78 28.16 37.02 -14.89
CA ILE A 78 29.30 36.64 -15.70
C ILE A 78 30.52 37.48 -15.32
N SER A 79 31.66 36.82 -15.06
CA SER A 79 32.95 37.46 -14.77
C SER A 79 34.08 36.62 -15.39
N GLU A 80 35.12 37.28 -15.91
CA GLU A 80 36.28 36.62 -16.51
C GLU A 80 37.11 35.77 -15.53
N LYS A 81 36.86 35.89 -14.22
CA LYS A 81 37.61 35.20 -13.15
C LYS A 81 36.93 33.92 -12.63
N MET A 82 36.05 33.33 -13.40
CA MET A 82 35.36 32.12 -12.97
C MET A 82 36.20 30.86 -13.17
N ASN A 83 36.13 29.91 -12.21
CA ASN A 83 36.86 28.65 -12.28
C ASN A 83 36.12 27.65 -13.18
N GLU A 84 36.88 26.88 -13.96
CA GLU A 84 36.33 25.86 -14.88
C GLU A 84 35.54 24.79 -14.18
N GLU A 85 35.96 24.37 -12.99
CA GLU A 85 35.26 23.38 -12.16
C GLU A 85 33.87 23.84 -11.72
N SER A 86 33.71 25.14 -11.42
CA SER A 86 32.40 25.69 -11.03
C SER A 86 31.46 25.89 -12.22
N LEU A 87 32.00 25.95 -13.44
CA LEU A 87 31.22 26.13 -14.67
C LEU A 87 30.73 24.79 -15.26
N ALA A 88 31.43 23.70 -14.98
CA ALA A 88 31.14 22.38 -15.55
C ALA A 88 29.74 21.84 -15.17
N SER A 89 29.21 22.25 -14.01
CA SER A 89 27.88 21.88 -13.54
C SER A 89 26.77 22.88 -13.92
N LEU A 90 27.18 24.08 -14.40
CA LEU A 90 26.23 25.14 -14.76
C LEU A 90 25.90 25.08 -16.25
N MET A 91 24.61 24.98 -16.56
CA MET A 91 24.10 24.89 -17.92
C MET A 91 23.17 26.07 -18.19
N PRO A 92 23.27 26.77 -19.35
CA PRO A 92 22.30 27.80 -19.69
C PRO A 92 20.91 27.19 -19.87
N PHE A 93 19.91 27.94 -19.42
CA PHE A 93 18.50 27.52 -19.53
C PHE A 93 17.97 27.65 -20.96
N GLU A 94 18.39 28.71 -21.68
CA GLU A 94 17.99 29.02 -23.05
C GLU A 94 19.22 29.14 -23.96
N ASP A 95 19.01 28.92 -25.26
CA ASP A 95 20.06 29.15 -26.24
C ASP A 95 20.42 30.62 -26.26
N ILE A 96 21.70 30.93 -26.14
CA ILE A 96 22.20 32.29 -26.19
C ILE A 96 22.71 32.54 -27.60
N MET A 97 22.04 33.47 -28.29
CA MET A 97 22.29 33.79 -29.68
C MET A 97 23.04 35.11 -29.83
N ASP A 98 23.96 35.18 -30.80
CA ASP A 98 24.54 36.42 -31.33
C ASP A 98 24.13 36.53 -32.80
N GLY A 99 23.04 37.26 -33.08
CA GLY A 99 22.43 37.28 -34.40
C GLY A 99 21.89 35.88 -34.79
N GLU A 100 22.48 35.28 -35.81
CA GLU A 100 22.16 33.93 -36.29
C GLU A 100 23.06 32.82 -35.70
N VAL A 101 24.10 33.19 -34.92
CA VAL A 101 25.07 32.23 -34.38
C VAL A 101 24.74 31.88 -32.94
N VAL A 102 24.64 30.57 -32.65
CA VAL A 102 24.44 30.06 -31.29
C VAL A 102 25.78 30.11 -30.54
N VAL A 103 25.89 30.98 -29.55
CA VAL A 103 27.07 31.13 -28.69
C VAL A 103 27.12 30.10 -27.58
N ALA A 104 25.98 29.85 -26.95
CA ALA A 104 25.82 28.79 -25.97
C ALA A 104 24.48 28.07 -26.20
N ARG A 105 24.54 26.75 -26.27
CA ARG A 105 23.32 25.92 -26.38
C ARG A 105 22.74 25.66 -25.01
N SER A 106 21.45 25.66 -24.95
CA SER A 106 20.68 25.24 -23.75
C SER A 106 21.12 23.84 -23.28
N TYR A 107 21.23 23.70 -21.97
CA TYR A 107 21.58 22.43 -21.31
C TYR A 107 22.96 21.86 -21.66
N GLU A 108 23.86 22.63 -22.22
CA GLU A 108 25.28 22.25 -22.37
C GLU A 108 26.14 22.93 -21.31
N PRO A 109 27.16 22.25 -20.74
CA PRO A 109 28.02 22.85 -19.74
C PRO A 109 28.70 24.12 -20.26
N LEU A 110 28.71 25.15 -19.44
CA LEU A 110 29.38 26.39 -19.79
C LEU A 110 30.91 26.21 -19.77
N SER A 111 31.59 26.58 -20.84
CA SER A 111 33.05 26.62 -20.90
C SER A 111 33.58 28.05 -20.72
N ILE A 112 34.83 28.19 -20.31
CA ILE A 112 35.48 29.49 -20.17
C ILE A 112 35.48 30.25 -21.51
N GLY A 113 35.62 29.53 -22.64
CA GLY A 113 35.54 30.12 -23.97
C GLY A 113 34.22 30.80 -24.25
N VAL A 114 33.10 30.13 -23.89
CA VAL A 114 31.74 30.67 -24.00
C VAL A 114 31.57 31.89 -23.08
N ILE A 115 32.06 31.83 -21.84
CA ILE A 115 31.98 32.97 -20.91
C ILE A 115 32.69 34.21 -21.47
N ARG A 116 33.90 34.05 -22.06
CA ARG A 116 34.61 35.17 -22.68
C ARG A 116 33.86 35.77 -23.87
N GLN A 117 33.22 34.94 -24.68
CA GLN A 117 32.35 35.41 -25.77
C GLN A 117 31.12 36.17 -25.25
N LEU A 118 30.49 35.68 -24.18
CA LEU A 118 29.37 36.36 -23.56
C LEU A 118 29.73 37.71 -22.93
N VAL A 119 30.92 37.81 -22.32
CA VAL A 119 31.47 39.08 -21.82
C VAL A 119 31.72 40.06 -22.98
N ALA A 120 32.28 39.59 -24.09
CA ALA A 120 32.51 40.40 -25.28
C ALA A 120 31.23 40.93 -25.90
N LEU A 121 30.10 40.18 -25.80
CA LEU A 121 28.76 40.55 -26.20
C LEU A 121 28.06 41.51 -25.21
N GLY A 122 28.71 41.85 -24.09
CA GLY A 122 28.18 42.78 -23.09
C GLY A 122 27.05 42.19 -22.20
N GLN A 123 26.83 40.89 -22.23
CA GLN A 123 25.88 40.22 -21.33
C GLN A 123 26.43 40.17 -19.90
N LYS A 124 25.65 40.71 -18.95
CA LYS A 124 26.05 40.77 -17.53
C LYS A 124 25.52 39.60 -16.70
N THR A 125 24.44 38.99 -17.13
CA THR A 125 23.77 37.91 -16.41
C THR A 125 23.22 36.87 -17.38
N VAL A 126 23.35 35.59 -17.03
CA VAL A 126 22.74 34.46 -17.75
C VAL A 126 21.93 33.63 -16.77
N GLU A 127 20.78 33.19 -17.18
CA GLU A 127 19.98 32.21 -16.40
C GLU A 127 20.59 30.83 -16.60
N VAL A 128 21.01 30.22 -15.50
CA VAL A 128 21.68 28.92 -15.48
C VAL A 128 20.96 27.97 -14.55
N ILE A 129 21.08 26.68 -14.85
CA ILE A 129 20.63 25.57 -14.06
C ILE A 129 21.85 24.88 -13.47
N ASP A 130 21.81 24.59 -12.19
CA ASP A 130 22.82 23.75 -11.54
C ASP A 130 22.45 22.27 -11.70
N SER A 131 23.26 21.56 -12.48
CA SER A 131 23.11 20.14 -12.74
C SER A 131 24.09 19.25 -11.96
N SER A 132 24.81 19.83 -10.99
CA SER A 132 25.83 19.13 -10.21
C SER A 132 25.30 17.87 -9.53
N GLU A 133 24.03 17.88 -9.15
CA GLU A 133 23.40 16.76 -8.46
C GLU A 133 22.76 15.75 -9.41
N ASP A 134 22.24 16.16 -10.56
CA ASP A 134 21.52 15.28 -11.49
C ASP A 134 21.41 15.86 -12.90
N GLU A 135 21.79 15.07 -13.90
CA GLU A 135 21.68 15.43 -15.32
C GLU A 135 20.54 14.68 -16.05
N ILE A 136 19.79 13.82 -15.37
CA ILE A 136 18.86 12.89 -16.01
C ILE A 136 17.73 13.60 -16.72
N LEU A 137 17.12 14.58 -16.03
CA LEU A 137 16.01 15.34 -16.63
C LEU A 137 16.52 16.21 -17.77
N VAL A 138 17.70 16.81 -17.63
CA VAL A 138 18.37 17.60 -18.68
C VAL A 138 18.62 16.74 -19.92
N LYS A 139 19.15 15.52 -19.76
CA LYS A 139 19.32 14.56 -20.86
C LYS A 139 17.99 14.18 -21.51
N SER A 140 16.94 14.06 -20.70
CA SER A 140 15.59 13.78 -21.19
C SER A 140 15.00 14.95 -21.96
N LEU A 141 15.20 16.21 -21.51
CA LEU A 141 14.78 17.43 -22.18
C LEU A 141 15.47 17.60 -23.55
N LYS A 142 16.81 17.40 -23.61
CA LYS A 142 17.55 17.43 -24.90
C LYS A 142 17.00 16.45 -25.95
N LYS A 143 16.46 15.32 -25.50
CA LYS A 143 15.95 14.25 -26.36
C LYS A 143 14.44 14.32 -26.61
N ASP A 144 13.75 15.23 -25.93
CA ASP A 144 12.31 15.37 -26.02
C ASP A 144 11.91 16.04 -27.36
N PRO A 145 11.14 15.37 -28.23
CA PRO A 145 10.66 15.95 -29.47
C PRO A 145 9.52 16.96 -29.27
N ALA A 146 8.96 17.03 -28.05
CA ALA A 146 7.83 17.89 -27.74
C ALA A 146 8.29 19.15 -27.00
N HIS A 147 7.92 20.33 -27.52
CA HIS A 147 8.23 21.62 -26.90
C HIS A 147 7.01 22.24 -26.20
N ASP A 148 5.80 21.87 -26.63
CA ASP A 148 4.52 22.39 -26.15
C ASP A 148 3.60 21.29 -25.65
N GLU A 149 2.58 21.65 -24.87
CA GLU A 149 1.52 20.73 -24.42
C GLU A 149 0.87 20.00 -25.61
N GLU A 150 0.56 20.73 -26.69
CA GLU A 150 -0.11 20.17 -27.83
C GLU A 150 0.72 19.14 -28.59
N SER A 151 2.01 19.42 -28.77
CA SER A 151 2.96 18.49 -29.40
C SER A 151 3.17 17.24 -28.55
N ALA A 152 3.24 17.40 -27.22
CA ALA A 152 3.35 16.31 -26.27
C ALA A 152 2.10 15.40 -26.29
N LEU A 153 0.92 15.99 -26.26
CA LEU A 153 -0.36 15.26 -26.38
C LEU A 153 -0.45 14.45 -27.68
N LYS A 154 -0.06 15.07 -28.81
CA LYS A 154 -0.05 14.41 -30.13
C LYS A 154 0.95 13.26 -30.19
N ASP A 155 2.15 13.42 -29.61
CA ASP A 155 3.15 12.35 -29.56
C ASP A 155 2.67 11.15 -28.74
N ILE A 156 2.12 11.41 -27.54
CA ILE A 156 1.53 10.37 -26.67
C ILE A 156 0.39 9.65 -27.40
N TYR A 157 -0.51 10.40 -28.04
CA TYR A 157 -1.64 9.82 -28.76
C TYR A 157 -1.19 8.93 -29.92
N ARG A 158 -0.21 9.40 -30.72
CA ARG A 158 0.36 8.64 -31.85
C ARG A 158 0.97 7.32 -31.38
N LYS A 159 1.66 7.33 -30.24
CA LYS A 159 2.26 6.11 -29.65
C LYS A 159 1.22 5.17 -29.07
N LEU A 160 0.15 5.70 -28.47
CA LEU A 160 -0.91 4.87 -27.86
C LEU A 160 -1.89 4.31 -28.90
N ARG A 161 -2.19 5.09 -29.96
CA ARG A 161 -3.13 4.72 -31.02
C ARG A 161 -2.52 4.95 -32.41
N PRO A 162 -1.60 4.09 -32.84
CA PRO A 162 -1.05 4.18 -34.18
C PRO A 162 -2.18 3.91 -35.19
N GLY A 163 -2.33 4.81 -36.17
CA GLY A 163 -3.35 4.71 -37.23
C GLY A 163 -4.51 5.71 -37.08
N ASP A 164 -4.77 6.24 -35.89
CA ASP A 164 -5.76 7.29 -35.69
C ASP A 164 -5.14 8.69 -35.89
N PRO A 165 -5.87 9.66 -36.45
CA PRO A 165 -5.37 11.02 -36.62
C PRO A 165 -5.12 11.69 -35.25
N PRO A 166 -3.89 12.18 -34.97
CA PRO A 166 -3.52 12.75 -33.68
C PRO A 166 -3.99 14.22 -33.59
N THR A 167 -5.25 14.43 -33.25
CA THR A 167 -5.76 15.77 -32.92
C THR A 167 -5.58 16.07 -31.44
N ALA A 168 -5.31 17.32 -31.08
CA ALA A 168 -5.12 17.72 -29.68
C ALA A 168 -6.36 17.41 -28.81
N ALA A 169 -7.56 17.60 -29.37
CA ALA A 169 -8.81 17.30 -28.68
C ALA A 169 -8.96 15.81 -28.35
N ASN A 170 -8.69 14.93 -29.32
CA ASN A 170 -8.75 13.47 -29.11
C ASN A 170 -7.68 12.99 -28.12
N ALA A 171 -6.48 13.58 -28.17
CA ALA A 171 -5.40 13.25 -27.27
C ALA A 171 -5.73 13.66 -25.83
N ARG A 172 -6.23 14.86 -25.61
CA ARG A 172 -6.68 15.34 -24.30
C ARG A 172 -7.84 14.50 -23.76
N ALA A 173 -8.81 14.15 -24.59
CA ALA A 173 -9.91 13.26 -24.22
C ALA A 173 -9.42 11.85 -23.84
N LEU A 174 -8.40 11.32 -24.54
CA LEU A 174 -7.79 10.04 -24.21
C LEU A 174 -7.11 10.05 -22.84
N LEU A 175 -6.25 11.06 -22.57
CA LEU A 175 -5.58 11.19 -21.26
C LEU A 175 -6.57 11.41 -20.13
N LYS A 176 -7.57 12.27 -20.33
CA LYS A 176 -8.64 12.48 -19.36
C LYS A 176 -9.34 11.17 -19.00
N ARG A 177 -9.63 10.34 -20.00
CA ARG A 177 -10.27 9.04 -19.79
C ARG A 177 -9.36 8.02 -19.07
N LEU A 178 -8.04 8.09 -19.28
CA LEU A 178 -7.08 7.13 -18.69
C LEU A 178 -6.81 7.40 -17.23
N PHE A 179 -6.73 8.68 -16.80
CA PHE A 179 -6.22 9.06 -15.47
C PHE A 179 -7.16 9.97 -14.68
N PHE A 180 -8.03 10.76 -15.33
CA PHE A 180 -8.81 11.82 -14.69
C PHE A 180 -10.33 11.59 -14.73
N ASP A 181 -10.79 10.43 -15.20
CA ASP A 181 -12.21 10.06 -15.20
C ASP A 181 -12.51 9.16 -14.00
N PRO A 182 -13.30 9.62 -13.00
CA PRO A 182 -13.64 8.83 -11.82
C PRO A 182 -14.36 7.51 -12.14
N LYS A 183 -14.99 7.42 -13.33
CA LYS A 183 -15.65 6.18 -13.79
C LYS A 183 -14.65 5.15 -14.33
N LYS A 184 -13.47 5.57 -14.74
CA LYS A 184 -12.47 4.72 -15.41
C LYS A 184 -11.21 4.50 -14.58
N TYR A 185 -10.86 5.43 -13.70
CA TYR A 185 -9.66 5.41 -12.86
C TYR A 185 -10.02 5.58 -11.40
N ASP A 186 -9.47 4.74 -10.54
CA ASP A 186 -9.73 4.77 -9.11
C ASP A 186 -8.51 4.26 -8.34
N LEU A 187 -7.89 5.14 -7.55
CA LEU A 187 -6.79 4.80 -6.63
C LEU A 187 -7.29 4.22 -5.32
N THR A 188 -8.57 4.34 -5.02
CA THR A 188 -9.18 4.13 -3.71
C THR A 188 -8.68 5.13 -2.63
N ARG A 189 -9.37 5.20 -1.48
CA ARG A 189 -8.94 6.01 -0.34
C ARG A 189 -7.57 5.54 0.20
N VAL A 190 -7.33 4.24 0.16
CA VAL A 190 -6.08 3.63 0.64
C VAL A 190 -4.90 4.03 -0.25
N GLY A 191 -5.07 3.97 -1.57
CA GLY A 191 -4.04 4.40 -2.52
C GLY A 191 -3.69 5.88 -2.36
N ARG A 192 -4.72 6.74 -2.21
CA ARG A 192 -4.51 8.18 -1.94
C ARG A 192 -3.76 8.41 -0.63
N TYR A 193 -4.17 7.75 0.45
CA TYR A 193 -3.48 7.84 1.75
C TYR A 193 -2.00 7.46 1.64
N LYS A 194 -1.69 6.34 0.97
CA LYS A 194 -0.29 5.87 0.81
C LYS A 194 0.55 6.78 -0.09
N ILE A 195 -0.01 7.33 -1.16
CA ILE A 195 0.67 8.31 -2.02
C ILE A 195 0.99 9.57 -1.21
N ASN A 196 0.02 10.11 -0.49
CA ASN A 196 0.21 11.30 0.34
C ASN A 196 1.29 11.08 1.41
N GLN A 197 1.23 9.95 2.11
CA GLN A 197 2.20 9.59 3.14
C GLN A 197 3.63 9.45 2.57
N LYS A 198 3.79 8.69 1.46
CA LYS A 198 5.11 8.40 0.88
C LYS A 198 5.74 9.62 0.24
N LEU A 199 4.96 10.41 -0.49
CA LEU A 199 5.44 11.57 -1.24
C LEU A 199 5.34 12.89 -0.45
N LYS A 200 4.79 12.86 0.77
CA LYS A 200 4.57 14.03 1.64
C LYS A 200 3.75 15.12 0.94
N ILE A 201 2.68 14.71 0.25
CA ILE A 201 1.72 15.59 -0.43
C ILE A 201 0.47 15.68 0.44
N ASP A 202 -0.16 16.86 0.48
CA ASP A 202 -1.41 17.08 1.21
C ASP A 202 -2.58 17.27 0.22
N ILE A 203 -2.99 16.16 -0.41
CA ILE A 203 -4.17 16.12 -1.29
C ILE A 203 -5.31 15.47 -0.51
N ASP A 204 -6.55 15.97 -0.70
CA ASP A 204 -7.74 15.43 -0.03
C ASP A 204 -7.83 13.90 -0.22
N SER A 205 -8.07 13.20 0.88
CA SER A 205 -8.23 11.74 0.92
C SER A 205 -9.42 11.24 0.10
N ASN A 206 -10.38 12.11 -0.23
CA ASN A 206 -11.52 11.79 -1.08
C ASN A 206 -11.20 11.89 -2.58
N GLU A 207 -10.08 12.53 -2.95
CA GLU A 207 -9.63 12.59 -4.35
C GLU A 207 -9.05 11.24 -4.78
N ARG A 208 -9.84 10.49 -5.55
CA ARG A 208 -9.55 9.09 -5.91
C ARG A 208 -8.94 8.93 -7.30
N ILE A 209 -8.82 10.03 -8.04
CA ILE A 209 -8.17 10.05 -9.35
C ILE A 209 -6.73 10.52 -9.23
N MET A 210 -5.92 10.29 -10.26
CA MET A 210 -4.56 10.79 -10.31
C MET A 210 -4.55 12.30 -10.56
N VAL A 211 -3.68 13.02 -9.89
CA VAL A 211 -3.43 14.46 -10.11
C VAL A 211 -2.02 14.63 -10.71
N GLY A 212 -1.80 15.69 -11.48
CA GLY A 212 -0.49 15.97 -12.07
C GLY A 212 0.64 16.09 -11.03
N GLU A 213 0.30 16.61 -9.85
CA GLU A 213 1.22 16.74 -8.71
C GLU A 213 1.70 15.38 -8.17
N ASP A 214 0.85 14.35 -8.17
CA ASP A 214 1.23 12.99 -7.76
C ASP A 214 2.39 12.47 -8.62
N PHE A 215 2.28 12.67 -9.94
CA PHE A 215 3.28 12.20 -10.88
C PHE A 215 4.57 13.02 -10.77
N LEU A 216 4.46 14.33 -10.60
CA LEU A 216 5.61 15.22 -10.39
C LEU A 216 6.39 14.82 -9.14
N ALA A 217 5.69 14.67 -8.01
CA ALA A 217 6.32 14.30 -6.74
C ALA A 217 6.91 12.88 -6.78
N ALA A 218 6.23 11.92 -7.43
CA ALA A 218 6.78 10.57 -7.63
C ALA A 218 8.05 10.59 -8.49
N THR A 219 8.10 11.45 -9.51
CA THR A 219 9.29 11.61 -10.34
C THR A 219 10.44 12.25 -9.55
N LYS A 220 10.16 13.29 -8.73
CA LYS A 220 11.16 13.89 -7.82
C LYS A 220 11.72 12.85 -6.84
N TYR A 221 10.85 12.06 -6.24
CA TYR A 221 11.26 10.98 -5.33
C TYR A 221 12.15 9.94 -6.03
N LEU A 222 11.80 9.56 -7.27
CA LEU A 222 12.60 8.63 -8.07
C LEU A 222 14.01 9.16 -8.38
N LEU A 223 14.14 10.46 -8.68
CA LEU A 223 15.42 11.11 -8.88
C LEU A 223 16.25 11.12 -7.58
N GLY A 224 15.61 11.42 -6.44
CA GLY A 224 16.24 11.36 -5.12
C GLY A 224 16.75 9.95 -4.79
N LEU A 225 15.98 8.88 -5.09
CA LEU A 225 16.42 7.49 -4.89
C LEU A 225 17.71 7.17 -5.66
N LYS A 226 17.90 7.73 -6.85
CA LYS A 226 19.14 7.53 -7.60
C LYS A 226 20.33 8.23 -6.96
N LYS A 227 20.11 9.35 -6.27
CA LYS A 227 21.11 10.07 -5.47
C LYS A 227 21.42 9.36 -4.13
N GLY A 228 20.64 8.33 -3.78
CA GLY A 228 20.72 7.64 -2.50
C GLY A 228 19.82 8.24 -1.40
N GLU A 229 18.96 9.18 -1.77
CA GLU A 229 17.97 9.78 -0.87
C GLU A 229 16.65 8.99 -0.91
N GLY A 230 16.07 8.73 0.27
CA GLY A 230 14.81 8.02 0.36
C GLY A 230 14.97 6.51 0.55
N ILE A 231 13.84 5.82 0.60
CA ILE A 231 13.74 4.39 0.92
C ILE A 231 12.96 3.70 -0.21
N LEU A 232 13.50 2.60 -0.72
CA LEU A 232 12.82 1.70 -1.64
C LEU A 232 11.64 1.02 -0.92
N ASP A 233 10.61 0.68 -1.67
CA ASP A 233 9.47 -0.05 -1.11
C ASP A 233 9.77 -1.54 -1.09
N ASP A 234 9.43 -2.16 0.03
CA ASP A 234 9.38 -3.61 0.17
C ASP A 234 7.95 -4.09 -0.08
N ILE A 235 7.80 -4.99 -1.06
CA ILE A 235 6.49 -5.52 -1.49
C ILE A 235 5.89 -6.42 -0.41
N ASP A 236 6.73 -7.13 0.36
CA ASP A 236 6.27 -8.08 1.36
C ASP A 236 6.06 -7.45 2.74
N HIS A 237 6.47 -6.20 2.91
CA HIS A 237 6.24 -5.43 4.13
C HIS A 237 4.75 -5.18 4.39
N LEU A 238 4.24 -5.48 5.59
CA LEU A 238 2.82 -5.31 5.95
C LEU A 238 2.34 -3.85 5.99
N GLY A 239 3.25 -2.89 5.96
CA GLY A 239 2.94 -1.48 5.71
C GLY A 239 2.46 -1.22 4.28
N SER A 240 2.86 -2.04 3.32
CA SER A 240 2.46 -1.94 1.90
C SER A 240 1.42 -2.99 1.52
N ARG A 241 1.28 -4.05 2.30
CA ARG A 241 0.39 -5.19 2.05
C ARG A 241 -0.78 -5.15 3.02
N ARG A 242 -2.01 -5.06 2.49
CA ARG A 242 -3.22 -4.93 3.29
C ARG A 242 -4.14 -6.15 3.18
N VAL A 243 -5.03 -6.30 4.14
CA VAL A 243 -6.08 -7.31 4.15
C VAL A 243 -7.36 -6.72 3.54
N ARG A 244 -7.96 -7.45 2.62
CA ARG A 244 -9.29 -7.14 2.10
C ARG A 244 -10.32 -7.97 2.84
N ALA A 245 -11.12 -7.31 3.66
CA ALA A 245 -12.20 -7.95 4.39
C ALA A 245 -13.37 -8.33 3.46
N VAL A 246 -14.26 -9.20 3.95
CA VAL A 246 -15.44 -9.68 3.22
C VAL A 246 -16.32 -8.53 2.71
N GLY A 247 -16.48 -7.47 3.51
CA GLY A 247 -17.29 -6.31 3.12
C GLY A 247 -16.77 -5.61 1.87
N GLU A 248 -15.46 -5.43 1.72
CA GLU A 248 -14.84 -4.84 0.54
C GLU A 248 -15.00 -5.75 -0.68
N LEU A 249 -14.78 -7.05 -0.53
CA LEU A 249 -14.95 -8.03 -1.61
C LEU A 249 -16.39 -8.06 -2.10
N LEU A 250 -17.35 -8.05 -1.17
CA LEU A 250 -18.78 -8.02 -1.49
C LEU A 250 -19.17 -6.68 -2.16
N ALA A 251 -18.66 -5.55 -1.68
CA ALA A 251 -18.90 -4.25 -2.30
C ALA A 251 -18.45 -4.21 -3.76
N ASN A 252 -17.30 -4.83 -4.07
CA ASN A 252 -16.81 -4.95 -5.45
C ASN A 252 -17.74 -5.81 -6.32
N GLN A 253 -18.27 -6.91 -5.79
CA GLN A 253 -19.26 -7.73 -6.49
C GLN A 253 -20.59 -7.00 -6.72
N CYS A 254 -21.07 -6.29 -5.71
CA CYS A 254 -22.27 -5.45 -5.84
C CYS A 254 -22.09 -4.38 -6.93
N ARG A 255 -20.91 -3.73 -7.00
CA ARG A 255 -20.58 -2.75 -8.05
C ARG A 255 -20.64 -3.38 -9.44
N VAL A 256 -20.13 -4.60 -9.61
CA VAL A 256 -20.24 -5.34 -10.88
C VAL A 256 -21.68 -5.65 -11.22
N GLY A 257 -22.46 -6.10 -10.23
CA GLY A 257 -23.90 -6.38 -10.41
C GLY A 257 -24.71 -5.15 -10.80
N LEU A 258 -24.44 -4.00 -10.16
CA LEU A 258 -25.10 -2.73 -10.47
C LEU A 258 -24.72 -2.22 -11.86
N ALA A 259 -23.44 -2.35 -12.27
CA ALA A 259 -23.01 -1.97 -13.62
C ALA A 259 -23.69 -2.85 -14.72
N ARG A 260 -23.91 -4.14 -14.43
CA ARG A 260 -24.72 -5.00 -15.32
C ARG A 260 -26.18 -4.55 -15.38
N THR A 261 -26.76 -4.20 -14.24
CA THR A 261 -28.13 -3.70 -14.17
C THR A 261 -28.27 -2.40 -14.94
N GLU A 262 -27.33 -1.45 -14.78
CA GLU A 262 -27.30 -0.19 -15.54
C GLU A 262 -27.28 -0.44 -17.06
N ARG A 263 -26.40 -1.35 -17.51
CA ARG A 263 -26.33 -1.70 -18.93
C ARG A 263 -27.66 -2.27 -19.45
N LEU A 264 -28.24 -3.23 -18.72
CA LEU A 264 -29.52 -3.84 -19.09
C LEU A 264 -30.67 -2.85 -19.12
N VAL A 265 -30.68 -1.89 -18.18
CA VAL A 265 -31.69 -0.82 -18.17
C VAL A 265 -31.52 0.08 -19.40
N LYS A 266 -30.29 0.49 -19.74
CA LYS A 266 -30.02 1.28 -20.94
C LYS A 266 -30.43 0.55 -22.22
N GLU A 267 -30.11 -0.73 -22.35
CA GLU A 267 -30.52 -1.57 -23.48
C GLU A 267 -32.04 -1.65 -23.58
N ARG A 268 -32.76 -1.85 -22.48
CA ARG A 268 -34.22 -1.87 -22.48
C ARG A 268 -34.83 -0.52 -22.82
N MET A 269 -34.25 0.58 -22.33
CA MET A 269 -34.71 1.92 -22.66
C MET A 269 -34.53 2.27 -24.15
N THR A 270 -33.49 1.77 -24.81
CA THR A 270 -33.26 1.97 -26.24
C THR A 270 -34.16 1.12 -27.13
N LEU A 271 -34.57 -0.06 -26.65
CA LEU A 271 -35.47 -0.96 -27.40
C LEU A 271 -36.96 -0.62 -27.22
N PHE A 272 -37.28 0.31 -26.32
CA PHE A 272 -38.66 0.61 -25.98
C PHE A 272 -39.23 1.69 -26.92
N ASP A 273 -40.34 1.37 -27.55
CA ASP A 273 -41.07 2.34 -28.39
C ASP A 273 -41.79 3.34 -27.48
N VAL A 274 -41.62 4.63 -27.76
CA VAL A 274 -42.14 5.77 -26.96
C VAL A 274 -43.67 5.74 -26.84
N ASN A 275 -44.35 4.97 -27.70
CA ASN A 275 -45.79 4.87 -27.79
C ASN A 275 -46.44 3.79 -26.92
N ILE A 276 -45.67 3.02 -26.13
CA ILE A 276 -46.22 1.98 -25.27
C ILE A 276 -46.50 2.57 -23.88
N GLU A 277 -47.78 2.80 -23.60
CA GLU A 277 -48.27 3.20 -22.28
C GLU A 277 -47.86 2.15 -21.20
N GLY A 278 -47.33 2.63 -20.09
CA GLY A 278 -47.12 1.80 -18.89
C GLY A 278 -45.70 1.27 -18.64
N MET A 279 -44.65 2.03 -19.00
CA MET A 279 -43.30 1.74 -18.56
C MET A 279 -43.14 2.09 -17.08
N THR A 280 -42.92 1.06 -16.25
CA THR A 280 -42.64 1.25 -14.84
C THR A 280 -41.18 0.90 -14.52
N PRO A 281 -40.56 1.49 -13.48
CA PRO A 281 -39.20 1.12 -13.06
C PRO A 281 -39.04 -0.39 -12.79
N GLN A 282 -40.08 -1.05 -12.31
CA GLN A 282 -40.10 -2.49 -12.04
C GLN A 282 -39.93 -3.33 -13.33
N LYS A 283 -40.44 -2.87 -14.48
CA LYS A 283 -40.27 -3.56 -15.77
C LYS A 283 -38.85 -3.33 -16.33
N LEU A 284 -38.22 -2.20 -16.03
CA LEU A 284 -36.88 -1.87 -16.49
C LEU A 284 -35.80 -2.59 -15.69
N ILE A 285 -35.93 -2.64 -14.37
CA ILE A 285 -34.92 -3.18 -13.46
C ILE A 285 -35.09 -4.69 -13.33
N ASN A 286 -34.00 -5.43 -13.60
CA ASN A 286 -33.95 -6.88 -13.36
C ASN A 286 -33.14 -7.18 -12.09
N PRO A 287 -33.76 -7.50 -10.95
CA PRO A 287 -33.05 -7.76 -9.71
C PRO A 287 -32.18 -9.03 -9.75
N LYS A 288 -32.47 -9.94 -10.68
CA LYS A 288 -31.68 -11.17 -10.86
C LYS A 288 -30.24 -10.90 -11.27
N ALA A 289 -29.96 -9.77 -11.94
CA ALA A 289 -28.61 -9.41 -12.35
C ALA A 289 -27.68 -9.17 -11.15
N LEU A 290 -28.17 -8.52 -10.08
CA LEU A 290 -27.43 -8.29 -8.85
C LEU A 290 -27.40 -9.55 -7.97
N SER A 291 -28.56 -10.19 -7.74
CA SER A 291 -28.65 -11.36 -6.87
C SER A 291 -27.83 -12.55 -7.38
N ALA A 292 -27.71 -12.71 -8.71
CA ALA A 292 -26.87 -13.75 -9.30
C ALA A 292 -25.39 -13.55 -8.99
N VAL A 293 -24.89 -12.32 -9.09
CA VAL A 293 -23.48 -12.01 -8.80
C VAL A 293 -23.14 -12.25 -7.32
N VAL A 294 -24.03 -11.85 -6.42
CA VAL A 294 -23.84 -12.10 -4.98
C VAL A 294 -23.88 -13.61 -4.66
N ARG A 295 -24.84 -14.34 -5.25
CA ARG A 295 -24.93 -15.81 -5.10
C ARG A 295 -23.68 -16.51 -5.65
N ASP A 296 -23.20 -16.11 -6.81
CA ASP A 296 -21.98 -16.65 -7.42
C ASP A 296 -20.75 -16.39 -6.55
N PHE A 297 -20.66 -15.21 -5.90
CA PHE A 297 -19.57 -14.91 -4.97
C PHE A 297 -19.56 -15.88 -3.78
N PHE A 298 -20.69 -16.07 -3.09
CA PHE A 298 -20.73 -16.97 -1.95
C PHE A 298 -20.68 -18.46 -2.33
N GLY A 299 -21.15 -18.82 -3.52
CA GLY A 299 -21.18 -20.23 -3.95
C GLY A 299 -19.95 -20.72 -4.69
N ARG A 300 -19.18 -19.82 -5.34
CA ARG A 300 -18.09 -20.21 -6.26
C ARG A 300 -16.74 -19.55 -5.98
N SER A 301 -16.71 -18.54 -5.10
CA SER A 301 -15.45 -17.86 -4.78
C SER A 301 -14.53 -18.79 -3.98
N GLN A 302 -13.24 -18.81 -4.32
CA GLN A 302 -12.21 -19.54 -3.57
C GLN A 302 -12.08 -19.06 -2.11
N LEU A 303 -12.45 -17.80 -1.83
CA LEU A 303 -12.40 -17.20 -0.50
C LEU A 303 -13.64 -17.49 0.33
N SER A 304 -14.78 -17.86 -0.30
CA SER A 304 -15.98 -18.32 0.40
C SER A 304 -15.86 -19.83 0.59
N GLN A 305 -15.63 -20.24 1.83
CA GLN A 305 -15.36 -21.62 2.20
C GLN A 305 -16.39 -22.11 3.19
N PHE A 306 -16.62 -23.42 3.23
CA PHE A 306 -17.38 -24.05 4.28
C PHE A 306 -16.62 -23.90 5.59
N MET A 307 -17.29 -23.44 6.66
CA MET A 307 -16.63 -23.21 7.95
C MET A 307 -16.19 -24.53 8.56
N ASP A 308 -14.96 -24.57 9.04
CA ASP A 308 -14.44 -25.69 9.81
C ASP A 308 -15.08 -25.64 11.21
N GLN A 309 -15.91 -26.61 11.52
CA GLN A 309 -16.71 -26.72 12.75
C GLN A 309 -16.38 -27.95 13.59
N THR A 310 -15.21 -28.52 13.44
CA THR A 310 -14.78 -29.69 14.22
C THR A 310 -14.79 -29.38 15.71
N ASN A 311 -14.34 -28.20 16.10
CA ASN A 311 -14.35 -27.71 17.48
C ASN A 311 -14.40 -26.16 17.50
N PRO A 312 -14.68 -25.52 18.66
CA PRO A 312 -14.74 -24.05 18.75
C PRO A 312 -13.45 -23.35 18.34
N LEU A 313 -12.28 -23.95 18.59
CA LEU A 313 -10.99 -23.40 18.17
C LEU A 313 -10.83 -23.40 16.64
N ALA A 314 -11.29 -24.46 15.98
CA ALA A 314 -11.28 -24.55 14.51
C ALA A 314 -12.13 -23.44 13.87
N GLU A 315 -13.30 -23.15 14.42
CA GLU A 315 -14.14 -22.04 13.97
C GLU A 315 -13.44 -20.69 14.13
N LEU A 316 -12.85 -20.43 15.31
CA LEU A 316 -12.18 -19.18 15.61
C LEU A 316 -10.97 -18.96 14.70
N THR A 317 -10.14 -19.97 14.53
CA THR A 317 -8.96 -19.88 13.66
C THR A 317 -9.33 -19.74 12.20
N HIS A 318 -10.41 -20.37 11.74
CA HIS A 318 -10.89 -20.19 10.36
C HIS A 318 -11.36 -18.77 10.09
N LYS A 319 -12.06 -18.14 11.04
CA LYS A 319 -12.50 -16.74 10.94
C LYS A 319 -11.34 -15.73 10.96
N ARG A 320 -10.20 -16.08 11.56
CA ARG A 320 -8.99 -15.23 11.66
C ARG A 320 -7.91 -15.56 10.62
N ARG A 321 -8.24 -16.38 9.64
CA ARG A 321 -7.31 -16.82 8.59
C ARG A 321 -7.10 -15.74 7.54
N LEU A 322 -5.83 -15.57 7.14
CA LEU A 322 -5.39 -14.67 6.09
C LEU A 322 -4.91 -15.49 4.90
N SER A 323 -5.55 -15.33 3.74
CA SER A 323 -5.16 -16.03 2.51
C SER A 323 -4.52 -15.06 1.52
N ALA A 324 -3.36 -15.40 0.99
CA ALA A 324 -2.74 -14.69 -0.12
C ALA A 324 -3.31 -15.11 -1.49
N LEU A 325 -4.12 -16.16 -1.52
CA LEU A 325 -4.72 -16.74 -2.72
C LEU A 325 -6.06 -16.08 -3.07
N GLY A 326 -6.59 -16.37 -4.24
CA GLY A 326 -7.93 -15.97 -4.65
C GLY A 326 -7.96 -14.80 -5.64
N PRO A 327 -9.15 -14.24 -5.92
CA PRO A 327 -9.32 -13.17 -6.89
C PRO A 327 -8.52 -11.91 -6.51
N GLY A 328 -7.60 -11.49 -7.39
CA GLY A 328 -6.68 -10.38 -7.15
C GLY A 328 -5.52 -10.69 -6.21
N GLY A 329 -5.35 -11.95 -5.79
CA GLY A 329 -4.22 -12.46 -5.04
C GLY A 329 -3.22 -13.22 -5.90
N LEU A 330 -2.36 -13.99 -5.23
CA LEU A 330 -1.32 -14.80 -5.86
C LEU A 330 -1.86 -16.12 -6.41
N ASN A 331 -1.18 -16.65 -7.41
CA ASN A 331 -1.38 -18.03 -7.83
C ASN A 331 -0.36 -18.92 -7.09
N ARG A 332 -0.80 -20.07 -6.59
CA ARG A 332 0.00 -21.04 -5.84
C ARG A 332 1.28 -21.42 -6.59
N ASP A 333 1.18 -21.72 -7.89
CA ASP A 333 2.28 -22.19 -8.71
C ASP A 333 3.30 -21.09 -9.07
N ARG A 334 2.90 -19.82 -8.92
CA ARG A 334 3.74 -18.65 -9.24
C ARG A 334 4.25 -17.93 -7.99
N ALA A 335 3.86 -18.36 -6.80
CA ALA A 335 4.33 -17.80 -5.56
C ALA A 335 5.75 -18.28 -5.25
N GLY A 336 6.72 -17.38 -5.30
CA GLY A 336 8.13 -17.65 -4.94
C GLY A 336 8.31 -17.89 -3.44
N PHE A 337 9.55 -18.15 -3.04
CA PHE A 337 9.90 -18.34 -1.63
C PHE A 337 9.76 -17.06 -0.83
N GLU A 338 10.11 -15.89 -1.37
CA GLU A 338 10.07 -14.60 -0.69
C GLU A 338 8.71 -14.28 -0.09
N VAL A 339 7.62 -14.56 -0.84
CA VAL A 339 6.24 -14.31 -0.36
C VAL A 339 5.79 -15.30 0.71
N ARG A 340 6.45 -16.47 0.80
CA ARG A 340 6.13 -17.55 1.77
C ARG A 340 6.90 -17.42 3.06
N ASP A 341 7.99 -16.67 3.06
CA ASP A 341 8.86 -16.47 4.21
C ASP A 341 8.22 -15.58 5.28
N VAL A 342 8.75 -15.68 6.49
CA VAL A 342 8.35 -14.80 7.59
C VAL A 342 9.12 -13.49 7.48
N HIS A 343 8.40 -12.39 7.35
CA HIS A 343 8.96 -11.05 7.28
C HIS A 343 9.03 -10.41 8.68
N THR A 344 9.98 -9.51 8.93
CA THR A 344 10.11 -8.81 10.22
C THR A 344 8.86 -8.02 10.61
N SER A 345 8.14 -7.45 9.64
CA SER A 345 6.89 -6.73 9.86
C SER A 345 5.72 -7.62 10.31
N HIS A 346 5.88 -8.95 10.27
CA HIS A 346 4.86 -9.89 10.75
C HIS A 346 4.74 -9.91 12.27
N TYR A 347 5.73 -9.39 13.00
CA TYR A 347 5.74 -9.36 14.46
C TYR A 347 4.45 -8.77 15.04
N GLY A 348 3.78 -9.53 15.89
CA GLY A 348 2.52 -9.14 16.51
C GLY A 348 1.31 -9.04 15.59
N ARG A 349 1.45 -9.31 14.29
CA ARG A 349 0.38 -9.21 13.26
C ARG A 349 0.02 -10.54 12.67
N ILE A 350 1.00 -11.27 12.18
CA ILE A 350 0.84 -12.59 11.57
C ILE A 350 1.66 -13.60 12.35
N CYS A 351 1.04 -14.70 12.73
CA CYS A 351 1.72 -15.76 13.46
C CYS A 351 2.82 -16.40 12.60
N PRO A 352 4.07 -16.49 13.08
CA PRO A 352 5.16 -17.09 12.33
C PRO A 352 5.10 -18.63 12.29
N ILE A 353 4.27 -19.24 13.13
CA ILE A 353 4.21 -20.69 13.34
C ILE A 353 3.01 -21.30 12.61
N GLU A 354 1.81 -20.72 12.76
CA GLU A 354 0.57 -21.31 12.26
C GLU A 354 0.40 -21.08 10.75
N THR A 355 0.74 -22.11 9.96
CA THR A 355 0.52 -22.17 8.51
C THR A 355 0.24 -23.62 8.11
N PRO A 356 -0.49 -23.89 7.01
CA PRO A 356 -0.65 -25.25 6.51
C PRO A 356 0.67 -25.86 6.06
N GLU A 357 0.77 -27.18 6.13
CA GLU A 357 1.85 -27.95 5.53
C GLU A 357 1.56 -28.20 4.03
N GLY A 358 2.62 -28.30 3.23
CA GLY A 358 2.52 -28.64 1.80
C GLY A 358 2.45 -27.42 0.88
N PRO A 359 1.72 -27.50 -0.27
CA PRO A 359 1.83 -26.49 -1.33
C PRO A 359 1.32 -25.09 -0.95
N ASN A 360 0.55 -24.97 0.12
CA ASN A 360 0.00 -23.70 0.61
C ASN A 360 0.82 -23.08 1.76
N ILE A 361 1.98 -23.63 2.08
CA ILE A 361 2.84 -23.11 3.14
C ILE A 361 3.16 -21.62 2.90
N GLY A 362 3.05 -20.80 3.94
CA GLY A 362 3.31 -19.35 3.87
C GLY A 362 2.27 -18.53 3.08
N LEU A 363 1.34 -19.17 2.35
CA LEU A 363 0.29 -18.46 1.60
C LEU A 363 -1.03 -18.34 2.37
N ILE A 364 -1.21 -19.18 3.36
CA ILE A 364 -2.35 -19.15 4.27
C ILE A 364 -1.80 -19.01 5.68
N ASN A 365 -2.07 -17.88 6.30
CA ASN A 365 -1.53 -17.52 7.61
C ASN A 365 -2.68 -17.19 8.57
N SER A 366 -2.37 -17.09 9.86
CA SER A 366 -3.33 -16.71 10.91
C SER A 366 -2.92 -15.40 11.57
N MET A 367 -3.91 -14.58 11.92
CA MET A 367 -3.67 -13.34 12.67
C MET A 367 -3.21 -13.66 14.10
N CYS A 368 -2.29 -12.85 14.61
CA CYS A 368 -1.89 -12.88 16.02
C CYS A 368 -3.04 -12.54 16.96
N THR A 369 -2.93 -12.97 18.21
CA THR A 369 -4.00 -12.91 19.23
C THR A 369 -4.55 -11.50 19.43
N TYR A 370 -3.70 -10.48 19.49
CA TYR A 370 -4.09 -9.08 19.74
C TYR A 370 -4.13 -8.22 18.49
N ALA A 371 -3.82 -8.78 17.32
CA ALA A 371 -3.86 -8.05 16.07
C ALA A 371 -5.29 -7.68 15.66
N ARG A 372 -5.45 -6.51 15.11
CA ARG A 372 -6.71 -6.03 14.51
C ARG A 372 -6.45 -5.41 13.14
N ILE A 373 -7.50 -5.26 12.35
CA ILE A 373 -7.46 -4.64 11.03
C ILE A 373 -8.05 -3.24 11.16
N ASN A 374 -7.33 -2.22 10.66
CA ASN A 374 -7.80 -0.84 10.65
C ASN A 374 -8.79 -0.58 9.50
N GLU A 375 -9.32 0.65 9.42
CA GLU A 375 -10.28 1.08 8.39
C GLU A 375 -9.72 0.98 6.95
N PHE A 376 -8.40 1.07 6.80
CA PHE A 376 -7.72 0.95 5.50
C PHE A 376 -7.36 -0.48 5.13
N GLY A 377 -7.54 -1.44 6.04
CA GLY A 377 -7.20 -2.84 5.85
C GLY A 377 -5.78 -3.23 6.30
N PHE A 378 -5.01 -2.34 6.91
CA PHE A 378 -3.70 -2.68 7.47
C PHE A 378 -3.84 -3.35 8.83
N ILE A 379 -2.97 -4.30 9.10
CA ILE A 379 -2.95 -5.01 10.38
C ILE A 379 -2.17 -4.17 11.40
N GLU A 380 -2.81 -3.90 12.52
CA GLU A 380 -2.26 -3.16 13.65
C GLU A 380 -2.04 -4.08 14.85
N THR A 381 -1.03 -3.78 15.65
CA THR A 381 -0.74 -4.47 16.90
C THR A 381 -0.66 -3.47 18.06
N PRO A 382 -1.10 -3.85 19.29
CA PRO A 382 -1.11 -2.93 20.42
C PRO A 382 0.26 -2.85 21.09
N TYR A 383 0.60 -1.63 21.52
CA TYR A 383 1.79 -1.33 22.31
C TYR A 383 1.45 -0.44 23.49
N ARG A 384 2.19 -0.56 24.59
CA ARG A 384 2.11 0.35 25.72
C ARG A 384 3.02 1.54 25.47
N VAL A 385 2.51 2.74 25.69
CA VAL A 385 3.28 3.98 25.54
C VAL A 385 4.26 4.13 26.70
N VAL A 386 5.52 4.40 26.40
CA VAL A 386 6.56 4.72 27.39
C VAL A 386 6.78 6.24 27.41
N LYS A 387 6.74 6.85 28.59
CA LYS A 387 7.03 8.28 28.78
C LYS A 387 8.05 8.46 29.90
N LYS A 388 9.18 9.10 29.59
CA LYS A 388 10.26 9.37 30.55
C LYS A 388 10.71 8.08 31.29
N SER A 389 11.04 7.03 30.53
CA SER A 389 11.44 5.71 31.03
C SER A 389 10.41 5.00 31.91
N LYS A 390 9.14 5.40 31.84
CA LYS A 390 8.03 4.75 32.53
C LYS A 390 7.00 4.23 31.56
N VAL A 391 6.66 2.96 31.70
CA VAL A 391 5.61 2.30 30.96
C VAL A 391 4.25 2.77 31.48
N THR A 392 3.42 3.29 30.61
CA THR A 392 2.06 3.73 30.94
C THR A 392 1.04 2.63 30.69
N ASN A 393 -0.18 2.79 31.21
CA ASN A 393 -1.31 1.90 30.88
C ASN A 393 -2.04 2.31 29.58
N THR A 394 -1.56 3.34 28.90
CA THR A 394 -2.13 3.76 27.61
C THR A 394 -1.66 2.79 26.53
N ILE A 395 -2.62 2.24 25.79
CA ILE A 395 -2.37 1.31 24.68
C ILE A 395 -2.65 2.04 23.38
N GLU A 396 -1.69 2.03 22.47
CA GLU A 396 -1.82 2.53 21.11
C GLU A 396 -1.62 1.38 20.12
N TYR A 397 -2.36 1.43 19.02
CA TYR A 397 -2.25 0.45 17.95
C TYR A 397 -1.44 1.05 16.82
N LEU A 398 -0.37 0.36 16.43
CA LEU A 398 0.53 0.82 15.38
C LEU A 398 0.48 -0.12 14.17
N THR A 399 0.48 0.49 12.99
CA THR A 399 0.71 -0.21 11.73
C THR A 399 2.21 -0.51 11.55
N ALA A 400 2.57 -1.42 10.63
CA ALA A 400 3.95 -1.83 10.46
C ALA A 400 4.89 -0.70 10.01
N ASP A 401 4.41 0.22 9.19
CA ASP A 401 5.15 1.40 8.73
C ASP A 401 5.35 2.45 9.83
N GLN A 402 4.38 2.62 10.73
CA GLN A 402 4.53 3.50 11.89
C GLN A 402 5.54 2.94 12.90
N GLU A 403 5.54 1.62 13.07
CA GLU A 403 6.43 0.91 14.00
C GLU A 403 7.91 1.10 13.67
N GLU A 404 8.28 1.18 12.40
CA GLU A 404 9.67 1.37 11.96
C GLU A 404 10.35 2.64 12.49
N GLY A 405 9.57 3.63 12.88
CA GLY A 405 10.06 4.90 13.42
C GLY A 405 10.33 4.91 14.91
N TYR A 406 10.04 3.81 15.64
CA TYR A 406 10.06 3.77 17.10
C TYR A 406 10.93 2.66 17.66
N LEU A 407 11.46 2.88 18.86
CA LEU A 407 12.14 1.89 19.67
C LEU A 407 11.13 1.19 20.60
N ILE A 408 10.98 -0.13 20.45
CA ILE A 408 9.98 -0.92 21.16
C ILE A 408 10.65 -1.92 22.08
N ALA A 409 10.44 -1.78 23.39
CA ALA A 409 10.94 -2.72 24.39
C ALA A 409 10.13 -4.03 24.37
N GLN A 410 10.81 -5.15 24.60
CA GLN A 410 10.15 -6.45 24.74
C GLN A 410 9.36 -6.54 26.04
N ALA A 411 8.27 -7.33 26.02
CA ALA A 411 7.38 -7.53 27.18
C ALA A 411 8.04 -8.26 28.37
N ASN A 412 9.15 -8.96 28.14
CA ASN A 412 9.90 -9.69 29.19
C ASN A 412 10.85 -8.80 30.02
N ASN A 413 11.05 -7.53 29.63
CA ASN A 413 11.87 -6.62 30.40
C ASN A 413 11.24 -6.38 31.78
N PRO A 414 12.01 -6.49 32.90
CA PRO A 414 11.47 -6.31 34.23
C PRO A 414 11.12 -4.85 34.49
N ILE A 415 9.90 -4.63 35.00
CA ILE A 415 9.37 -3.30 35.34
C ILE A 415 9.00 -3.24 36.83
N ASP A 416 9.22 -2.10 37.45
CA ASP A 416 8.79 -1.82 38.83
C ASP A 416 7.24 -1.62 38.91
N LYS A 417 6.69 -1.73 40.11
CA LYS A 417 5.25 -1.46 40.39
C LYS A 417 4.79 -0.07 39.93
N LYS A 418 5.71 0.88 39.78
CA LYS A 418 5.46 2.24 39.26
C LYS A 418 5.63 2.38 37.74
N GLY A 419 5.92 1.26 37.05
CA GLY A 419 6.12 1.23 35.58
C GLY A 419 7.54 1.60 35.12
N GLY A 420 8.50 1.82 35.99
CA GLY A 420 9.90 2.08 35.62
C GLY A 420 10.65 0.80 35.24
N PHE A 421 11.56 0.88 34.28
CA PHE A 421 12.47 -0.24 33.98
C PHE A 421 13.49 -0.43 35.11
N LEU A 422 13.74 -1.69 35.46
CA LEU A 422 14.69 -2.03 36.56
C LEU A 422 16.14 -2.13 36.07
N ASN A 423 16.35 -2.47 34.80
CA ASN A 423 17.67 -2.66 34.24
C ASN A 423 18.18 -1.34 33.60
N GLU A 424 19.50 -1.11 33.72
CA GLU A 424 20.17 0.04 33.05
C GLU A 424 20.18 -0.07 31.54
N ARG A 425 20.25 -1.30 31.01
CA ARG A 425 20.11 -1.61 29.59
C ARG A 425 18.97 -2.59 29.37
N ILE A 426 18.17 -2.36 28.36
CA ILE A 426 17.00 -3.17 28.02
C ILE A 426 17.04 -3.59 26.56
N THR A 427 16.55 -4.77 26.29
CA THR A 427 16.40 -5.26 24.92
C THR A 427 15.21 -4.58 24.28
N ALA A 428 15.47 -3.87 23.19
CA ALA A 428 14.46 -3.24 22.36
C ALA A 428 14.61 -3.68 20.90
N ARG A 429 13.56 -3.45 20.13
CA ARG A 429 13.51 -3.75 18.70
C ARG A 429 13.44 -2.45 17.91
N GLU A 430 14.31 -2.34 16.91
CA GLU A 430 14.32 -1.25 15.93
C GLU A 430 14.36 -1.86 14.53
N ARG A 431 13.39 -1.55 13.67
CA ARG A 431 13.32 -2.05 12.28
C ARG A 431 13.51 -3.55 12.11
N GLY A 432 13.03 -4.33 13.08
CA GLY A 432 13.15 -5.80 13.08
C GLY A 432 14.43 -6.36 13.69
N GLU A 433 15.43 -5.55 14.05
CA GLU A 433 16.64 -5.96 14.75
C GLU A 433 16.51 -5.76 16.26
N PHE A 434 17.10 -6.66 17.03
CA PHE A 434 17.14 -6.56 18.49
C PHE A 434 18.44 -5.89 18.92
N ILE A 435 18.29 -4.79 19.65
CA ILE A 435 19.40 -3.98 20.17
C ILE A 435 19.24 -3.75 21.65
N GLU A 436 20.37 -3.55 22.35
CA GLU A 436 20.37 -3.11 23.75
C GLU A 436 20.46 -1.59 23.82
N VAL A 437 19.48 -0.97 24.45
CA VAL A 437 19.34 0.49 24.52
C VAL A 437 19.10 0.97 25.95
N ASP A 438 19.38 2.23 26.18
CA ASP A 438 19.02 2.94 27.42
C ASP A 438 17.49 3.10 27.51
N PRO A 439 16.87 2.86 28.67
CA PRO A 439 15.43 3.04 28.88
C PRO A 439 14.86 4.40 28.51
N SER A 440 15.70 5.45 28.51
CA SER A 440 15.28 6.81 28.15
C SER A 440 14.93 6.99 26.66
N ARG A 441 15.47 6.13 25.80
CA ARG A 441 15.26 6.16 24.35
C ARG A 441 14.04 5.37 23.88
N VAL A 442 13.43 4.58 24.76
CA VAL A 442 12.33 3.68 24.40
C VAL A 442 11.02 4.44 24.32
N ASP A 443 10.31 4.26 23.21
CA ASP A 443 9.03 4.91 22.92
C ASP A 443 7.83 4.05 23.34
N TYR A 444 7.93 2.75 23.09
CA TYR A 444 6.85 1.79 23.31
C TYR A 444 7.36 0.50 23.95
N MET A 445 6.46 -0.26 24.52
CA MET A 445 6.72 -1.61 25.04
C MET A 445 5.62 -2.58 24.60
N ASP A 446 5.99 -3.82 24.29
CA ASP A 446 5.05 -4.89 24.01
C ASP A 446 4.06 -5.08 25.16
N VAL A 447 2.80 -5.38 24.83
CA VAL A 447 1.75 -5.60 25.84
C VAL A 447 1.95 -6.94 26.56
N SER A 448 2.26 -7.99 25.81
CA SER A 448 2.43 -9.35 26.31
C SER A 448 3.25 -10.19 25.33
N PRO A 449 4.02 -11.18 25.78
CA PRO A 449 4.68 -12.15 24.89
C PRO A 449 3.70 -12.92 23.99
N LYS A 450 2.46 -13.11 24.45
CA LYS A 450 1.40 -13.80 23.69
C LYS A 450 0.96 -13.08 22.42
N GLN A 451 1.33 -11.80 22.25
CA GLN A 451 0.98 -11.05 21.04
C GLN A 451 1.70 -11.55 19.78
N LEU A 452 2.80 -12.27 19.92
CA LEU A 452 3.59 -12.79 18.80
C LEU A 452 2.87 -13.93 18.05
N VAL A 453 2.05 -14.70 18.75
CA VAL A 453 1.46 -15.94 18.25
C VAL A 453 -0.04 -15.83 18.01
N SER A 454 -0.58 -16.72 17.17
CA SER A 454 -2.02 -16.89 16.97
C SER A 454 -2.68 -17.56 18.18
N VAL A 455 -4.01 -17.61 18.16
CA VAL A 455 -4.79 -18.25 19.24
C VAL A 455 -4.44 -19.73 19.36
N ALA A 456 -4.37 -20.47 18.25
CA ALA A 456 -4.04 -21.90 18.29
C ALA A 456 -2.63 -22.16 18.82
N ALA A 457 -1.63 -21.42 18.34
CA ALA A 457 -0.27 -21.53 18.81
C ALA A 457 -0.11 -21.09 20.27
N GLY A 458 -0.85 -20.05 20.68
CA GLY A 458 -0.84 -19.55 22.06
C GLY A 458 -1.49 -20.49 23.10
N LEU A 459 -2.23 -21.50 22.66
CA LEU A 459 -2.78 -22.54 23.52
C LEU A 459 -1.82 -23.72 23.74
N ILE A 460 -0.67 -23.76 23.10
CA ILE A 460 0.36 -24.78 23.31
C ILE A 460 1.11 -24.46 24.60
N PRO A 461 1.05 -25.32 25.64
CA PRO A 461 1.81 -25.10 26.85
C PRO A 461 3.30 -25.29 26.59
N PHE A 462 4.15 -24.47 27.21
CA PHE A 462 5.63 -24.49 27.07
C PHE A 462 6.10 -24.30 25.62
N LEU A 463 5.38 -23.51 24.83
CA LEU A 463 5.69 -23.26 23.42
C LEU A 463 7.14 -22.79 23.20
N GLU A 464 7.69 -22.03 24.15
CA GLU A 464 9.06 -21.49 24.10
C GLU A 464 10.15 -22.57 24.09
N HIS A 465 9.83 -23.79 24.49
CA HIS A 465 10.74 -24.93 24.51
C HIS A 465 10.61 -25.85 23.31
N ASP A 466 9.60 -25.61 22.48
CA ASP A 466 9.33 -26.42 21.29
C ASP A 466 10.00 -25.86 20.03
N ASP A 467 10.44 -26.75 19.15
CA ASP A 467 10.86 -26.36 17.82
C ASP A 467 9.68 -25.83 16.99
N ALA A 468 9.92 -24.79 16.17
CA ALA A 468 8.88 -24.15 15.37
C ALA A 468 8.11 -25.14 14.46
N ASN A 469 8.83 -26.13 13.88
CA ASN A 469 8.20 -27.14 13.03
C ASN A 469 7.22 -28.03 13.82
N ARG A 470 7.55 -28.40 15.06
CA ARG A 470 6.66 -29.19 15.92
C ARG A 470 5.49 -28.36 16.43
N ALA A 471 5.71 -27.10 16.76
CA ALA A 471 4.65 -26.19 17.14
C ALA A 471 3.65 -25.94 15.99
N LEU A 472 4.13 -25.87 14.73
CA LEU A 472 3.29 -25.80 13.54
C LEU A 472 2.39 -27.03 13.44
N MET A 473 2.96 -28.23 13.52
CA MET A 473 2.19 -29.48 13.50
C MET A 473 1.16 -29.53 14.63
N GLY A 474 1.58 -29.18 15.86
CA GLY A 474 0.72 -29.16 17.04
C GLY A 474 -0.45 -28.19 16.91
N SER A 475 -0.23 -26.97 16.43
CA SER A 475 -1.29 -25.99 16.20
C SER A 475 -2.30 -26.45 15.15
N ASN A 476 -1.83 -27.11 14.09
CA ASN A 476 -2.69 -27.71 13.06
C ASN A 476 -3.51 -28.89 13.61
N MET A 477 -2.90 -29.73 14.46
CA MET A 477 -3.61 -30.88 15.06
C MET A 477 -4.65 -30.48 16.10
N GLN A 478 -4.45 -29.40 16.88
CA GLN A 478 -5.47 -28.89 17.82
C GLN A 478 -6.79 -28.58 17.11
N ARG A 479 -6.78 -28.13 15.87
CA ARG A 479 -7.99 -27.83 15.08
C ARG A 479 -8.75 -29.07 14.61
N GLN A 480 -8.13 -30.25 14.66
CA GLN A 480 -8.70 -31.53 14.24
C GLN A 480 -9.30 -32.33 15.42
N GLY A 481 -9.05 -31.86 16.66
CA GLY A 481 -9.56 -32.52 17.85
C GLY A 481 -11.08 -32.51 17.93
N VAL A 482 -11.69 -33.67 18.13
CA VAL A 482 -13.14 -33.78 18.27
C VAL A 482 -13.52 -33.59 19.75
N PRO A 483 -14.50 -32.73 20.09
CA PRO A 483 -14.97 -32.54 21.46
C PRO A 483 -15.53 -33.84 22.05
N LEU A 484 -15.13 -34.14 23.29
CA LEU A 484 -15.63 -35.28 24.01
C LEU A 484 -17.06 -35.01 24.54
N LEU A 485 -17.86 -36.07 24.77
CA LEU A 485 -19.18 -35.94 25.39
C LEU A 485 -19.08 -35.32 26.80
N ARG A 486 -18.03 -35.69 27.54
CA ARG A 486 -17.67 -35.06 28.80
C ARG A 486 -16.23 -34.62 28.70
N SER A 487 -16.02 -33.32 28.65
CA SER A 487 -14.71 -32.70 28.58
C SER A 487 -14.21 -32.36 29.99
N ASP A 488 -12.93 -32.60 30.24
CA ASP A 488 -12.25 -32.21 31.47
C ASP A 488 -11.39 -30.98 31.20
N SER A 489 -11.12 -30.18 32.24
CA SER A 489 -10.21 -29.07 32.16
C SER A 489 -8.74 -29.55 32.04
N PRO A 490 -7.88 -28.88 31.27
CA PRO A 490 -6.48 -29.26 31.18
C PRO A 490 -5.75 -29.04 32.53
N TYR A 491 -4.84 -29.94 32.89
CA TYR A 491 -4.02 -29.80 34.10
C TYR A 491 -3.07 -28.59 34.01
N ILE A 492 -2.61 -28.26 32.80
CA ILE A 492 -1.72 -27.13 32.51
C ILE A 492 -2.38 -26.28 31.45
N GLY A 493 -2.64 -25.01 31.76
CA GLY A 493 -3.23 -24.04 30.86
C GLY A 493 -2.27 -22.89 30.55
N THR A 494 -2.55 -22.16 29.48
CA THR A 494 -1.80 -20.99 29.04
C THR A 494 -2.44 -19.68 29.45
N GLY A 495 -3.67 -19.70 29.95
CA GLY A 495 -4.49 -18.54 30.32
C GLY A 495 -5.12 -17.82 29.10
N LEU A 496 -5.11 -18.44 27.93
CA LEU A 496 -5.86 -17.99 26.75
C LEU A 496 -7.17 -18.75 26.55
N GLU A 497 -7.39 -19.82 27.27
CA GLU A 497 -8.52 -20.75 27.13
C GLU A 497 -9.86 -20.03 27.29
N GLU A 498 -10.01 -19.24 28.37
CA GLU A 498 -11.25 -18.48 28.61
C GLU A 498 -11.52 -17.47 27.48
N LYS A 499 -10.47 -16.74 27.06
CA LYS A 499 -10.59 -15.79 25.98
C LYS A 499 -10.96 -16.46 24.66
N ALA A 500 -10.33 -17.59 24.33
CA ALA A 500 -10.63 -18.35 23.12
C ALA A 500 -12.07 -18.88 23.13
N ALA A 501 -12.53 -19.41 24.25
CA ALA A 501 -13.91 -19.88 24.42
C ALA A 501 -14.93 -18.75 24.23
N ARG A 502 -14.68 -17.58 24.82
CA ARG A 502 -15.54 -16.41 24.70
C ARG A 502 -15.57 -15.85 23.28
N ASP A 503 -14.39 -15.71 22.64
CA ASP A 503 -14.25 -15.14 21.29
C ASP A 503 -14.79 -16.08 20.20
N SER A 504 -14.81 -17.39 20.42
CA SER A 504 -15.41 -18.37 19.50
C SER A 504 -16.93 -18.18 19.35
N ARG A 505 -17.59 -17.57 20.35
CA ARG A 505 -19.05 -17.40 20.47
C ARG A 505 -19.84 -18.71 20.44
N SER A 506 -19.18 -19.83 20.64
CA SER A 506 -19.83 -21.13 20.83
C SER A 506 -20.42 -21.26 22.23
N VAL A 507 -19.93 -20.43 23.18
CA VAL A 507 -20.43 -20.36 24.56
C VAL A 507 -21.33 -19.16 24.71
N ILE A 508 -22.53 -19.41 25.27
CA ILE A 508 -23.48 -18.33 25.59
C ILE A 508 -22.99 -17.64 26.88
N VAL A 509 -22.75 -16.36 26.80
CA VAL A 509 -22.29 -15.53 27.91
C VAL A 509 -23.42 -14.61 28.34
N SER A 510 -23.59 -14.41 29.65
CA SER A 510 -24.57 -13.48 30.20
C SER A 510 -24.24 -12.05 29.74
N GLU A 511 -25.24 -11.28 29.30
CA GLU A 511 -25.10 -9.89 28.88
C GLU A 511 -25.00 -8.92 30.08
N ALA A 512 -25.48 -9.35 31.24
CA ALA A 512 -25.49 -8.55 32.45
C ALA A 512 -25.24 -9.42 33.70
N ASP A 513 -24.81 -8.78 34.77
CA ASP A 513 -24.68 -9.40 36.09
C ASP A 513 -26.07 -9.76 36.63
N GLY A 514 -26.24 -10.99 37.13
CA GLY A 514 -27.53 -11.46 37.63
C GLY A 514 -27.45 -12.85 38.24
N ILE A 515 -28.56 -13.26 38.82
CA ILE A 515 -28.78 -14.60 39.42
C ILE A 515 -29.66 -15.42 38.48
N VAL A 516 -29.30 -16.65 38.21
CA VAL A 516 -30.13 -17.56 37.38
C VAL A 516 -31.38 -17.91 38.14
N ALA A 517 -32.53 -17.46 37.64
CA ALA A 517 -33.87 -17.74 38.21
C ALA A 517 -34.43 -19.05 37.68
N ALA A 518 -34.19 -19.37 36.41
CA ALA A 518 -34.61 -20.64 35.81
C ALA A 518 -33.65 -21.02 34.67
N SER A 519 -33.46 -22.31 34.46
CA SER A 519 -32.75 -22.86 33.31
C SER A 519 -33.47 -24.03 32.72
N SER A 520 -33.57 -24.07 31.40
CA SER A 520 -34.12 -25.18 30.61
C SER A 520 -33.16 -25.52 29.46
N ALA A 521 -33.52 -26.51 28.65
CA ALA A 521 -32.74 -26.83 27.45
C ALA A 521 -32.79 -25.74 26.39
N GLU A 522 -33.78 -24.85 26.39
CA GLU A 522 -34.03 -23.84 25.37
C GLU A 522 -33.65 -22.42 25.81
N TYR A 523 -33.74 -22.12 27.13
CA TYR A 523 -33.50 -20.77 27.66
C TYR A 523 -32.92 -20.77 29.08
N ILE A 524 -32.20 -19.69 29.39
CA ILE A 524 -31.73 -19.39 30.74
C ILE A 524 -32.27 -18.00 31.09
N ILE A 525 -33.01 -17.87 32.21
CA ILE A 525 -33.55 -16.60 32.69
C ILE A 525 -32.62 -16.10 33.81
N THR A 526 -32.05 -14.93 33.59
CA THR A 526 -31.26 -14.22 34.61
C THR A 526 -32.02 -13.01 35.11
N THR A 527 -32.14 -12.84 36.42
CA THR A 527 -32.79 -11.70 37.08
C THR A 527 -31.87 -11.15 38.16
N LYS A 528 -32.11 -9.92 38.61
CA LYS A 528 -31.28 -9.30 39.66
C LYS A 528 -31.43 -9.95 41.02
N ASP A 529 -32.60 -10.51 41.29
CA ASP A 529 -33.00 -11.07 42.56
C ASP A 529 -33.21 -12.60 42.56
N GLY A 530 -32.95 -13.27 41.45
CA GLY A 530 -33.07 -14.71 41.30
C GLY A 530 -34.53 -15.24 41.27
N LYS A 531 -35.52 -14.34 41.15
CA LYS A 531 -36.92 -14.72 41.11
C LYS A 531 -37.47 -14.56 39.71
N LEU A 532 -38.32 -15.55 39.30
CA LEU A 532 -39.07 -15.42 38.04
C LEU A 532 -40.05 -14.27 38.15
N PRO A 533 -40.19 -13.42 37.12
CA PRO A 533 -41.26 -12.44 37.07
C PRO A 533 -42.60 -13.18 37.17
N VAL A 534 -43.43 -12.79 38.14
CA VAL A 534 -44.78 -13.32 38.27
C VAL A 534 -45.54 -12.83 37.05
N SER A 535 -45.96 -13.79 36.17
CA SER A 535 -46.85 -13.46 35.06
C SER A 535 -48.20 -13.00 35.65
N GLU A 536 -48.53 -11.72 35.46
CA GLU A 536 -49.91 -11.27 35.64
C GLU A 536 -50.84 -11.86 34.58
#